data_f6f9b1a8775475359eaa30a889f173be
#
_entry.id   f6f9b1a8775475359eaa30a889f173be
#
_cell.length_a   1.000
_cell.length_b   1.000
_cell.length_c   1.000
_cell.angle_alpha   90.00
_cell.angle_beta   90.00
_cell.angle_gamma   90.00
#
_symmetry.space_group_name_H-M   'P 1'
#
loop_
_entity.id
_entity.type
_entity.pdbx_description
1 polymer ?
#
loop_
_entity_poly.entity_id
_entity_poly.type
_entity_poly.pdbx_seq_one_letter_code
_entity_poly.pdbx_strand_id
1 'polypeptide(L)'
;MNKKGFTLIELLAVVAIMGLLATLAVPNVMKLSSNMQKDIYCDKTDLILNNAVKFGDDHIKRLSSKTGVNSSGNSSCFITITVKDLVDYGYLSKEKNDNGKTCNNSTNDCPYIKNDFDNTSMDNDVIGIYVHNKRAVAFFDVQHNGLRTQERTDLYTNSCLNDIAYDGLPANKCLVSLY
;
A
#
# COMPACT_ATOMS: atom_id res chain seq x y z
N MET A 1 -43.59 33.47 29.72
CA MET A 1 -42.35 32.68 29.53
C MET A 1 -41.15 33.52 29.95
N ASN A 2 -40.53 33.20 31.10
CA ASN A 2 -39.32 33.91 31.57
C ASN A 2 -38.13 33.50 30.72
N LYS A 3 -37.68 34.36 29.83
CA LYS A 3 -36.44 34.20 29.09
C LYS A 3 -35.27 34.53 30.03
N LYS A 4 -34.67 33.52 30.65
CA LYS A 4 -33.41 33.70 31.39
C LYS A 4 -32.28 33.80 30.37
N GLY A 5 -31.65 34.94 30.29
CA GLY A 5 -30.42 35.10 29.49
C GLY A 5 -29.21 34.48 30.19
N PHE A 6 -28.26 33.96 29.41
CA PHE A 6 -26.95 33.50 29.93
C PHE A 6 -26.18 34.66 30.52
N THR A 7 -25.56 34.43 31.67
CA THR A 7 -24.68 35.42 32.29
C THR A 7 -23.28 35.36 31.62
N LEU A 8 -22.60 36.50 31.62
CA LEU A 8 -21.23 36.61 31.05
C LEU A 8 -20.26 35.62 31.71
N ILE A 9 -20.43 35.38 33.03
CA ILE A 9 -19.58 34.45 33.78
C ILE A 9 -19.82 32.99 33.41
N GLU A 10 -21.06 32.60 33.09
CA GLU A 10 -21.39 31.24 32.61
C GLU A 10 -20.75 30.97 31.25
N LEU A 11 -20.76 31.96 30.35
CA LEU A 11 -20.13 31.83 29.03
C LEU A 11 -18.58 31.70 29.22
N LEU A 12 -17.99 32.51 30.11
CA LEU A 12 -16.56 32.49 30.37
C LEU A 12 -16.09 31.16 30.99
N ALA A 13 -16.89 30.60 31.91
CA ALA A 13 -16.63 29.29 32.50
C ALA A 13 -16.68 28.16 31.47
N VAL A 14 -17.67 28.17 30.57
CA VAL A 14 -17.78 27.13 29.52
C VAL A 14 -16.58 27.20 28.55
N VAL A 15 -16.19 28.38 28.10
CA VAL A 15 -15.02 28.55 27.20
C VAL A 15 -13.73 28.09 27.87
N ALA A 16 -13.55 28.41 29.19
CA ALA A 16 -12.37 27.95 29.92
C ALA A 16 -12.32 26.42 30.03
N ILE A 17 -13.43 25.76 30.32
CA ILE A 17 -13.51 24.29 30.39
C ILE A 17 -13.29 23.67 29.00
N MET A 18 -13.90 24.21 27.93
CA MET A 18 -13.66 23.74 26.56
C MET A 18 -12.19 23.88 26.13
N GLY A 19 -11.53 24.98 26.48
CA GLY A 19 -10.11 25.17 26.22
C GLY A 19 -9.24 24.13 26.92
N LEU A 20 -9.57 23.79 28.16
CA LEU A 20 -8.86 22.77 28.95
C LEU A 20 -9.04 21.38 28.35
N LEU A 21 -10.25 21.01 27.94
CA LEU A 21 -10.55 19.72 27.29
C LEU A 21 -9.89 19.60 25.91
N ALA A 22 -9.82 20.69 25.14
CA ALA A 22 -9.19 20.70 23.83
C ALA A 22 -7.69 20.37 23.91
N THR A 23 -6.97 20.84 24.93
CA THR A 23 -5.53 20.58 25.09
C THR A 23 -5.22 19.10 25.32
N LEU A 24 -6.12 18.34 25.91
CA LEU A 24 -5.97 16.90 26.17
C LEU A 24 -6.43 16.03 24.99
N ALA A 25 -7.41 16.48 24.23
CA ALA A 25 -8.00 15.71 23.15
C ALA A 25 -7.18 15.74 21.85
N VAL A 26 -6.64 16.91 21.47
CA VAL A 26 -5.97 17.11 20.17
C VAL A 26 -4.78 16.15 19.93
N PRO A 27 -3.81 15.97 20.85
CA PRO A 27 -2.65 15.12 20.59
C PRO A 27 -3.02 13.63 20.40
N ASN A 28 -4.07 13.17 21.06
CA ASN A 28 -4.53 11.79 20.94
C ASN A 28 -5.21 11.52 19.58
N VAL A 29 -5.99 12.47 19.09
CA VAL A 29 -6.64 12.38 17.78
C VAL A 29 -5.61 12.38 16.64
N MET A 30 -4.56 13.21 16.74
CA MET A 30 -3.49 13.23 15.72
C MET A 30 -2.73 11.91 15.64
N LYS A 31 -2.38 11.30 16.78
CA LYS A 31 -1.72 9.98 16.81
C LYS A 31 -2.62 8.89 16.23
N LEU A 32 -3.91 8.91 16.57
CA LEU A 32 -4.88 7.94 16.04
C LEU A 32 -5.01 8.07 14.51
N SER A 33 -5.12 9.30 14.00
CA SER A 33 -5.21 9.57 12.56
C SER A 33 -3.97 9.06 11.81
N SER A 34 -2.76 9.31 12.34
CA SER A 34 -1.51 8.83 11.72
C SER A 34 -1.42 7.30 11.71
N ASN A 35 -1.84 6.63 12.80
CA ASN A 35 -1.83 5.17 12.84
C ASN A 35 -2.85 4.59 11.85
N MET A 36 -4.05 5.15 11.77
CA MET A 36 -5.06 4.72 10.78
C MET A 36 -4.57 4.85 9.34
N GLN A 37 -3.85 5.92 9.00
CA GLN A 37 -3.28 6.08 7.65
C GLN A 37 -2.22 5.01 7.34
N LYS A 38 -1.41 4.63 8.34
CA LYS A 38 -0.44 3.53 8.19
C LYS A 38 -1.14 2.19 7.99
N ASP A 39 -2.16 1.90 8.79
CA ASP A 39 -2.92 0.65 8.66
C ASP A 39 -3.59 0.56 7.28
N ILE A 40 -4.21 1.64 6.79
CA ILE A 40 -4.80 1.70 5.44
C ILE A 40 -3.74 1.47 4.36
N TYR A 41 -2.55 2.04 4.51
CA TYR A 41 -1.46 1.81 3.57
C TYR A 41 -1.01 0.35 3.57
N CYS A 42 -0.89 -0.29 4.74
CA CYS A 42 -0.53 -1.71 4.85
C CYS A 42 -1.61 -2.61 4.25
N ASP A 43 -2.87 -2.38 4.55
CA ASP A 43 -4.00 -3.13 3.96
C ASP A 43 -4.01 -3.01 2.43
N LYS A 44 -3.72 -1.82 1.90
CA LYS A 44 -3.64 -1.58 0.45
C LYS A 44 -2.45 -2.31 -0.17
N THR A 45 -1.29 -2.31 0.47
CA THR A 45 -0.12 -3.06 -0.01
C THR A 45 -0.37 -4.56 0.01
N ASP A 46 -1.02 -5.09 1.02
CA ASP A 46 -1.41 -6.49 1.10
C ASP A 46 -2.43 -6.87 0.01
N LEU A 47 -3.40 -6.01 -0.25
CA LEU A 47 -4.33 -6.20 -1.37
C LEU A 47 -3.60 -6.27 -2.71
N ILE A 48 -2.64 -5.38 -2.96
CA ILE A 48 -1.84 -5.35 -4.17
C ILE A 48 -1.02 -6.65 -4.30
N LEU A 49 -0.34 -7.08 -3.23
CA LEU A 49 0.47 -8.30 -3.22
C LEU A 49 -0.38 -9.56 -3.43
N ASN A 50 -1.55 -9.66 -2.80
CA ASN A 50 -2.46 -10.79 -3.00
C ASN A 50 -2.93 -10.89 -4.47
N ASN A 51 -3.19 -9.77 -5.12
CA ASN A 51 -3.54 -9.76 -6.54
C ASN A 51 -2.32 -10.06 -7.44
N ALA A 52 -1.11 -9.68 -7.05
CA ALA A 52 0.11 -10.06 -7.73
C ALA A 52 0.40 -11.57 -7.61
N VAL A 53 0.12 -12.18 -6.46
CA VAL A 53 0.18 -13.65 -6.29
C VAL A 53 -0.81 -14.33 -7.23
N LYS A 54 -2.06 -13.84 -7.28
CA LYS A 54 -3.08 -14.38 -8.19
C LYS A 54 -2.64 -14.28 -9.66
N PHE A 55 -2.09 -13.13 -10.06
CA PHE A 55 -1.49 -12.97 -11.39
C PHE A 55 -0.38 -14.00 -11.64
N GLY A 56 0.51 -14.20 -10.68
CA GLY A 56 1.58 -15.21 -10.76
C GLY A 56 1.07 -16.64 -10.85
N ASP A 57 0.04 -17.00 -10.08
CA ASP A 57 -0.57 -18.34 -10.11
C ASP A 57 -1.30 -18.60 -11.43
N ASP A 58 -2.01 -17.63 -12.00
CA ASP A 58 -2.65 -17.73 -13.30
C ASP A 58 -1.62 -17.91 -14.44
N HIS A 59 -0.41 -17.41 -14.25
CA HIS A 59 0.70 -17.52 -15.20
C HIS A 59 1.82 -18.47 -14.74
N ILE A 60 1.54 -19.36 -13.78
CA ILE A 60 2.55 -20.19 -13.08
C ILE A 60 3.47 -20.99 -14.01
N LYS A 61 2.95 -21.54 -15.09
CA LYS A 61 3.76 -22.30 -16.06
C LYS A 61 4.80 -21.42 -16.74
N ARG A 62 4.39 -20.22 -17.14
CA ARG A 62 5.25 -19.26 -17.82
C ARG A 62 6.25 -18.62 -16.82
N LEU A 63 5.78 -18.29 -15.63
CA LEU A 63 6.58 -17.82 -14.54
C LEU A 63 7.69 -18.84 -14.19
N SER A 64 7.32 -20.12 -14.00
CA SER A 64 8.26 -21.20 -13.70
C SER A 64 9.34 -21.36 -14.78
N SER A 65 8.95 -21.30 -16.06
CA SER A 65 9.90 -21.37 -17.17
C SER A 65 10.87 -20.20 -17.21
N LYS A 66 10.39 -18.98 -16.88
CA LYS A 66 11.18 -17.75 -16.92
C LYS A 66 12.08 -17.56 -15.71
N THR A 67 11.66 -18.03 -14.54
CA THR A 67 12.38 -17.85 -13.27
C THR A 67 13.31 -19.02 -12.93
N GLY A 68 13.36 -20.05 -13.75
CA GLY A 68 14.27 -21.18 -13.56
C GLY A 68 13.92 -22.01 -12.31
N VAL A 69 12.69 -22.57 -12.29
CA VAL A 69 12.23 -23.40 -11.16
C VAL A 69 12.95 -24.74 -11.13
N ASN A 70 13.51 -25.09 -9.96
CA ASN A 70 14.20 -26.35 -9.72
C ASN A 70 13.21 -27.52 -9.43
N SER A 71 13.72 -28.73 -9.23
CA SER A 71 12.91 -29.91 -8.91
C SER A 71 12.13 -29.81 -7.60
N SER A 72 12.59 -28.99 -6.65
CA SER A 72 11.90 -28.71 -5.40
C SER A 72 10.76 -27.68 -5.55
N GLY A 73 10.58 -27.11 -6.74
CA GLY A 73 9.54 -26.13 -7.02
C GLY A 73 9.88 -24.71 -6.62
N ASN A 74 11.18 -24.38 -6.50
CA ASN A 74 11.64 -23.06 -6.10
C ASN A 74 12.38 -22.37 -7.24
N SER A 75 12.10 -21.08 -7.45
CA SER A 75 12.76 -20.23 -8.45
C SER A 75 14.18 -19.90 -8.07
N SER A 76 15.07 -19.80 -9.07
CA SER A 76 16.41 -19.25 -8.92
C SER A 76 16.47 -17.73 -9.10
N CYS A 77 15.41 -17.12 -9.66
CA CYS A 77 15.27 -15.68 -9.81
C CYS A 77 13.80 -15.24 -9.77
N PHE A 78 13.55 -13.94 -9.71
CA PHE A 78 12.19 -13.36 -9.75
C PHE A 78 12.03 -12.41 -10.94
N ILE A 79 10.80 -12.27 -11.40
CA ILE A 79 10.42 -11.25 -12.39
C ILE A 79 9.88 -10.03 -11.67
N THR A 80 9.76 -8.91 -12.38
CA THR A 80 9.12 -7.70 -11.84
C THR A 80 7.99 -7.24 -12.75
N ILE A 81 6.94 -6.74 -12.11
CA ILE A 81 5.82 -6.02 -12.73
C ILE A 81 5.56 -4.76 -11.92
N THR A 82 4.79 -3.84 -12.46
CA THR A 82 4.34 -2.65 -11.72
C THR A 82 2.91 -2.81 -11.22
N VAL A 83 2.53 -1.99 -10.24
CA VAL A 83 1.13 -1.91 -9.80
C VAL A 83 0.21 -1.55 -10.97
N LYS A 84 0.67 -0.64 -11.85
CA LYS A 84 -0.05 -0.29 -13.08
C LYS A 84 -0.29 -1.50 -13.98
N ASP A 85 0.69 -2.38 -14.14
CA ASP A 85 0.52 -3.60 -14.95
C ASP A 85 -0.60 -4.49 -14.39
N LEU A 86 -0.70 -4.64 -13.06
CA LEU A 86 -1.80 -5.39 -12.43
C LEU A 86 -3.17 -4.79 -12.74
N VAL A 87 -3.27 -3.44 -12.80
CA VAL A 87 -4.50 -2.76 -13.19
C VAL A 87 -4.79 -2.98 -14.68
N ASP A 88 -3.80 -2.84 -15.54
CA ASP A 88 -3.97 -2.98 -17.00
C ASP A 88 -4.32 -4.42 -17.39
N TYR A 89 -3.84 -5.43 -16.63
CA TYR A 89 -4.22 -6.84 -16.79
C TYR A 89 -5.53 -7.22 -16.09
N GLY A 90 -6.18 -6.30 -15.38
CA GLY A 90 -7.47 -6.51 -14.74
C GLY A 90 -7.43 -7.24 -13.40
N TYR A 91 -6.27 -7.37 -12.76
CA TYR A 91 -6.14 -7.96 -11.42
C TYR A 91 -6.42 -6.95 -10.31
N LEU A 92 -6.25 -5.66 -10.58
CA LEU A 92 -6.63 -4.57 -9.68
C LEU A 92 -7.63 -3.64 -10.37
N SER A 93 -8.56 -3.11 -9.60
CA SER A 93 -9.49 -2.08 -10.07
C SER A 93 -8.88 -0.70 -9.86
N LYS A 94 -9.11 0.20 -10.82
CA LYS A 94 -8.74 1.61 -10.69
C LYS A 94 -9.52 2.26 -9.55
N GLU A 95 -8.83 3.01 -8.73
CA GLU A 95 -9.48 3.83 -7.70
C GLU A 95 -10.19 5.04 -8.31
N LYS A 96 -11.14 5.56 -7.56
CA LYS A 96 -11.79 6.83 -7.90
C LYS A 96 -10.98 7.97 -7.30
N ASN A 97 -10.79 9.02 -8.06
CA ASN A 97 -10.20 10.25 -7.54
C ASN A 97 -11.19 10.98 -6.59
N ASP A 98 -10.74 12.06 -5.96
CA ASP A 98 -11.53 12.84 -5.00
C ASP A 98 -12.86 13.37 -5.58
N ASN A 99 -12.98 13.45 -6.92
CA ASN A 99 -14.20 13.82 -7.64
C ASN A 99 -15.09 12.62 -8.02
N GLY A 100 -14.79 11.43 -7.51
CA GLY A 100 -15.54 10.20 -7.76
C GLY A 100 -15.38 9.61 -9.17
N LYS A 101 -14.43 10.09 -9.97
CA LYS A 101 -14.14 9.61 -11.32
C LYS A 101 -12.92 8.69 -11.34
N THR A 102 -12.97 7.64 -12.13
CA THR A 102 -11.81 6.79 -12.42
C THR A 102 -10.94 7.42 -13.50
N CYS A 103 -9.64 7.28 -13.36
CA CYS A 103 -8.68 7.78 -14.35
C CYS A 103 -8.65 6.87 -15.58
N ASN A 104 -8.73 7.45 -16.78
CA ASN A 104 -8.60 6.67 -18.02
C ASN A 104 -7.16 6.25 -18.27
N ASN A 105 -6.22 7.16 -17.98
CA ASN A 105 -4.78 6.92 -18.08
C ASN A 105 -4.12 7.25 -16.75
N SER A 106 -3.10 6.49 -16.37
CA SER A 106 -2.30 6.76 -15.19
C SER A 106 -1.45 8.00 -15.42
N THR A 107 -1.62 9.01 -14.58
CA THR A 107 -0.83 10.25 -14.54
C THR A 107 -0.54 10.61 -13.08
N ASN A 108 0.42 11.52 -12.84
CA ASN A 108 0.71 11.96 -11.47
C ASN A 108 -0.50 12.65 -10.81
N ASP A 109 -1.33 13.36 -11.59
CA ASP A 109 -2.52 14.06 -11.09
C ASP A 109 -3.73 13.13 -10.97
N CYS A 110 -3.69 11.98 -11.64
CA CYS A 110 -4.78 11.00 -11.65
C CYS A 110 -4.19 9.58 -11.73
N PRO A 111 -3.61 9.06 -10.65
CA PRO A 111 -3.09 7.69 -10.60
C PRO A 111 -4.23 6.67 -10.60
N TYR A 112 -3.93 5.44 -11.03
CA TYR A 112 -4.86 4.33 -10.90
C TYR A 112 -4.99 3.89 -9.43
N ILE A 113 -3.88 3.88 -8.72
CA ILE A 113 -3.79 3.55 -7.30
C ILE A 113 -3.04 4.66 -6.59
N LYS A 114 -3.66 5.23 -5.56
CA LYS A 114 -3.12 6.32 -4.74
C LYS A 114 -2.65 5.81 -3.39
N ASN A 115 -1.53 6.31 -2.92
CA ASN A 115 -1.11 6.10 -1.55
C ASN A 115 -1.84 7.10 -0.64
N ASP A 116 -2.64 6.60 0.29
CA ASP A 116 -3.42 7.44 1.21
C ASP A 116 -2.56 8.09 2.30
N PHE A 117 -1.32 7.65 2.48
CA PHE A 117 -0.40 8.23 3.47
C PHE A 117 0.24 9.54 2.99
N ASP A 118 0.77 9.56 1.76
CA ASP A 118 1.50 10.71 1.20
C ASP A 118 0.85 11.32 -0.05
N ASN A 119 -0.31 10.80 -0.46
CA ASN A 119 -1.06 11.18 -1.66
C ASN A 119 -0.31 10.99 -3.00
N THR A 120 0.77 10.21 -3.01
CA THR A 120 1.53 9.92 -4.23
C THR A 120 0.92 8.77 -5.03
N SER A 121 1.34 8.61 -6.29
CA SER A 121 0.96 7.47 -7.12
C SER A 121 1.73 6.21 -6.71
N MET A 122 1.03 5.09 -6.60
CA MET A 122 1.62 3.75 -6.45
C MET A 122 1.78 3.03 -7.79
N ASP A 123 1.31 3.58 -8.90
CA ASP A 123 1.22 2.89 -10.19
C ASP A 123 2.55 2.35 -10.71
N ASN A 124 3.64 3.02 -10.38
CA ASN A 124 4.99 2.61 -10.79
C ASN A 124 5.79 1.92 -9.69
N ASP A 125 5.14 1.54 -8.59
CA ASP A 125 5.78 0.71 -7.59
C ASP A 125 6.01 -0.69 -8.16
N VAL A 126 7.20 -1.23 -7.91
CA VAL A 126 7.64 -2.49 -8.51
C VAL A 126 7.38 -3.64 -7.56
N ILE A 127 6.78 -4.68 -8.10
CA ILE A 127 6.46 -5.93 -7.41
C ILE A 127 7.32 -7.02 -8.01
N GLY A 128 8.06 -7.73 -7.15
CA GLY A 128 8.76 -8.96 -7.52
C GLY A 128 7.81 -10.15 -7.40
N ILE A 129 7.87 -11.07 -8.37
CA ILE A 129 7.10 -12.33 -8.34
C ILE A 129 8.05 -13.49 -8.62
N TYR A 130 8.01 -14.51 -7.77
CA TYR A 130 8.81 -15.72 -7.89
C TYR A 130 7.98 -16.97 -7.56
N VAL A 131 8.53 -18.14 -7.77
CA VAL A 131 7.89 -19.41 -7.40
C VAL A 131 8.57 -20.00 -6.18
N HIS A 132 7.80 -20.30 -5.16
CA HIS A 132 8.23 -21.02 -3.97
C HIS A 132 7.25 -22.16 -3.67
N ASN A 133 7.76 -23.36 -3.46
CA ASN A 133 6.94 -24.56 -3.24
C ASN A 133 5.83 -24.74 -4.30
N LYS A 134 6.15 -24.47 -5.57
CA LYS A 134 5.25 -24.56 -6.73
C LYS A 134 4.08 -23.57 -6.75
N ARG A 135 4.13 -22.51 -5.95
CA ARG A 135 3.14 -21.42 -5.90
C ARG A 135 3.82 -20.08 -6.19
N ALA A 136 3.08 -19.15 -6.73
CA ALA A 136 3.56 -17.80 -6.86
C ALA A 136 3.64 -17.12 -5.48
N VAL A 137 4.67 -16.30 -5.31
CA VAL A 137 4.86 -15.42 -4.15
C VAL A 137 5.20 -14.04 -4.69
N ALA A 138 4.62 -13.01 -4.10
CA ALA A 138 4.86 -11.63 -4.49
C ALA A 138 5.40 -10.81 -3.31
N PHE A 139 6.21 -9.80 -3.62
CA PHE A 139 6.77 -8.88 -2.65
C PHE A 139 6.98 -7.51 -3.30
N PHE A 140 6.96 -6.44 -2.51
CA PHE A 140 7.43 -5.15 -3.02
C PHE A 140 8.95 -5.15 -3.11
N ASP A 141 9.48 -4.75 -4.25
CA ASP A 141 10.93 -4.77 -4.54
C ASP A 141 11.63 -3.55 -3.90
N VAL A 142 11.70 -3.55 -2.57
CA VAL A 142 12.36 -2.48 -1.80
C VAL A 142 13.88 -2.45 -2.01
N GLN A 143 14.49 -3.60 -2.27
CA GLN A 143 15.96 -3.73 -2.44
C GLN A 143 16.45 -3.19 -3.78
N HIS A 144 15.56 -3.14 -4.78
CA HIS A 144 15.89 -2.70 -6.15
C HIS A 144 15.21 -1.38 -6.50
N ASN A 145 14.95 -0.52 -5.50
CA ASN A 145 14.24 0.77 -5.64
C ASN A 145 12.81 0.63 -6.19
N GLY A 146 12.15 -0.48 -5.86
CA GLY A 146 10.76 -0.73 -6.25
C GLY A 146 9.76 0.22 -5.63
N LEU A 147 10.02 0.71 -4.41
CA LEU A 147 9.25 1.78 -3.77
C LEU A 147 9.93 3.13 -4.01
N ARG A 148 9.20 4.10 -4.54
CA ARG A 148 9.75 5.32 -5.12
C ARG A 148 10.34 6.32 -4.13
N THR A 149 9.91 6.31 -2.87
CA THR A 149 10.40 7.25 -1.85
C THR A 149 10.98 6.50 -0.67
N GLN A 150 12.02 7.07 -0.05
CA GLN A 150 12.62 6.49 1.15
C GLN A 150 11.60 6.39 2.29
N GLU A 151 10.75 7.41 2.44
CA GLU A 151 9.70 7.44 3.44
C GLU A 151 8.68 6.29 3.27
N ARG A 152 8.27 5.98 2.03
CA ARG A 152 7.38 4.84 1.73
C ARG A 152 8.07 3.50 1.97
N THR A 153 9.35 3.40 1.61
CA THR A 153 10.17 2.22 1.89
C THR A 153 10.27 1.98 3.39
N ASP A 154 10.58 3.01 4.16
CA ASP A 154 10.67 2.93 5.61
C ASP A 154 9.32 2.60 6.26
N LEU A 155 8.23 3.20 5.77
CA LEU A 155 6.87 2.90 6.23
C LEU A 155 6.51 1.43 6.00
N TYR A 156 6.74 0.92 4.78
CA TYR A 156 6.47 -0.47 4.44
C TYR A 156 7.31 -1.44 5.27
N THR A 157 8.63 -1.24 5.34
CA THR A 157 9.55 -2.11 6.08
C THR A 157 9.31 -2.09 7.58
N ASN A 158 8.97 -0.94 8.16
CA ASN A 158 8.82 -0.81 9.61
C ASN A 158 7.38 -1.03 10.11
N SER A 159 6.38 -0.91 9.25
CA SER A 159 4.97 -0.98 9.67
C SER A 159 4.20 -2.14 9.03
N CYS A 160 4.51 -2.52 7.78
CA CYS A 160 3.76 -3.54 7.05
C CYS A 160 4.46 -4.90 6.99
N LEU A 161 5.79 -4.95 7.21
CA LEU A 161 6.57 -6.20 7.19
C LEU A 161 6.66 -6.91 8.54
N ASN A 162 5.77 -6.64 9.46
CA ASN A 162 5.78 -7.21 10.81
C ASN A 162 5.71 -8.74 10.82
N ASP A 163 6.50 -9.52 10.20
CA ASP A 163 6.60 -10.98 10.23
C ASP A 163 6.61 -11.69 8.84
N ILE A 164 6.62 -10.97 7.73
CA ILE A 164 6.81 -11.65 6.45
C ILE A 164 8.32 -11.81 6.21
N ALA A 165 8.90 -12.81 6.82
CA ALA A 165 10.12 -13.40 6.28
C ALA A 165 9.74 -13.91 4.88
N TYR A 166 10.24 -13.27 3.82
CA TYR A 166 10.15 -13.79 2.45
C TYR A 166 11.00 -15.06 2.37
N ASP A 167 10.42 -16.15 2.88
CA ASP A 167 11.11 -17.43 2.91
C ASP A 167 11.38 -17.89 1.48
N GLY A 168 12.63 -18.15 1.19
CA GLY A 168 13.06 -18.59 -0.14
C GLY A 168 13.09 -17.49 -1.21
N LEU A 169 13.20 -16.20 -0.83
CA LEU A 169 13.38 -15.10 -1.81
C LEU A 169 14.62 -15.36 -2.67
N PRO A 170 14.51 -15.44 -4.01
CA PRO A 170 15.64 -15.58 -4.90
C PRO A 170 16.58 -14.39 -4.83
N ALA A 171 17.89 -14.65 -4.81
CA ALA A 171 18.91 -13.60 -4.75
C ALA A 171 19.01 -12.77 -6.06
N ASN A 172 18.56 -13.34 -7.18
CA ASN A 172 18.73 -12.74 -8.50
C ASN A 172 17.40 -12.29 -9.10
N LYS A 173 17.40 -11.08 -9.67
CA LYS A 173 16.31 -10.58 -10.50
C LYS A 173 16.47 -11.12 -11.92
N CYS A 174 15.45 -11.77 -12.45
CA CYS A 174 15.37 -12.10 -13.85
C CYS A 174 14.83 -10.89 -14.62
N LEU A 175 15.66 -10.28 -15.44
CA LEU A 175 15.22 -9.23 -16.37
C LEU A 175 14.44 -9.86 -17.55
N VAL A 176 13.28 -10.40 -17.28
CA VAL A 176 12.47 -11.08 -18.32
C VAL A 176 11.06 -10.57 -18.24
N SER A 177 10.58 -9.98 -19.35
CA SER A 177 9.17 -9.70 -19.55
C SER A 177 8.37 -11.00 -19.58
N LEU A 178 7.20 -11.01 -18.95
CA LEU A 178 6.25 -12.12 -19.07
C LEU A 178 5.53 -12.15 -20.44
N TYR A 179 5.63 -11.07 -21.22
CA TYR A 179 4.98 -10.89 -22.53
C TYR A 179 5.97 -10.63 -23.64
#